data_76792e800931ede76064c971e57ba05b
#
_entry.id   76792e800931ede76064c971e57ba05b
#
_cell.length_a   1.000
_cell.length_b   1.000
_cell.length_c   1.000
_cell.angle_alpha   90.00
_cell.angle_beta   90.00
_cell.angle_gamma   90.00
#
_symmetry.space_group_name_H-M   'P 1'
#
loop_
_entity.id
_entity.type
_entity.pdbx_description
1 polymer ?
#
loop_
_entity_poly.entity_id
_entity_poly.type
_entity_poly.pdbx_seq_one_letter_code
_entity_poly.pdbx_strand_id
1 'polypeptide(L)'
;MNPGQKGFTLIEIAIVLLIVTILLGYTVALFPRQQELKQYRDVERKMDEVIAAIVGFAQVNGRLPCPAIPNSAGIEDGGGVAECNNFGGFVPVNTLGLSGRLNADSLLLDPWGNPYRYYVSSSDFDDGGGVGDFVVNGEMQQVGLVSTVPPYLDLDGQFIICDLGDLTLNDICDAPAVEIFGNAFGAGGPYAGAPFVLISHGKNWSDAAAAGDELINMGATLTTAFVPPIPNGPAGSAYLLKDESAGETTFVRRITGFADDFDDVVKWVSPNILFSKMIEAGQLP
;
A
#
# COMPACT_ATOMS: atom_id res chain seq x y z
N MET A 1 28.78 2.30 -70.60
CA MET A 1 27.68 3.27 -70.34
C MET A 1 27.31 3.13 -68.89
N ASN A 2 27.74 4.09 -68.01
CA ASN A 2 27.32 4.11 -66.60
C ASN A 2 25.88 4.62 -66.56
N PRO A 3 24.98 3.94 -65.84
CA PRO A 3 23.65 4.45 -65.64
C PRO A 3 23.77 5.70 -64.71
N GLY A 4 23.32 6.83 -65.25
CA GLY A 4 23.40 8.12 -64.55
C GLY A 4 22.73 8.03 -63.17
N GLN A 5 23.45 8.37 -62.14
CA GLN A 5 22.91 8.58 -60.77
C GLN A 5 21.94 9.75 -60.87
N LYS A 6 20.65 9.47 -60.67
CA LYS A 6 19.63 10.51 -60.48
C LYS A 6 19.76 11.07 -59.08
N GLY A 7 20.18 12.31 -58.98
CA GLY A 7 20.20 13.03 -57.69
C GLY A 7 18.76 13.34 -57.23
N PHE A 8 18.54 13.37 -55.90
CA PHE A 8 17.28 13.79 -55.32
C PHE A 8 17.01 15.28 -55.59
N THR A 9 15.76 15.60 -55.87
CA THR A 9 15.35 17.00 -56.02
C THR A 9 15.19 17.63 -54.67
N LEU A 10 15.40 18.96 -54.57
CA LEU A 10 15.29 19.73 -53.32
C LEU A 10 13.87 19.62 -52.72
N ILE A 11 12.84 19.52 -53.55
CA ILE A 11 11.45 19.37 -53.13
C ILE A 11 11.19 17.98 -52.57
N GLU A 12 11.81 16.95 -53.10
CA GLU A 12 11.66 15.57 -52.61
C GLU A 12 12.22 15.41 -51.22
N ILE A 13 13.39 16.00 -50.95
CA ILE A 13 13.97 16.06 -49.60
C ILE A 13 13.09 16.87 -48.65
N ALA A 14 12.53 18.01 -49.09
CA ALA A 14 11.66 18.84 -48.27
C ALA A 14 10.38 18.12 -47.84
N ILE A 15 9.75 17.36 -48.77
CA ILE A 15 8.55 16.58 -48.44
C ILE A 15 8.88 15.41 -47.51
N VAL A 16 9.99 14.72 -47.70
CA VAL A 16 10.42 13.63 -46.80
C VAL A 16 10.67 14.16 -45.38
N LEU A 17 11.39 15.29 -45.26
CA LEU A 17 11.63 15.91 -43.94
C LEU A 17 10.33 16.36 -43.27
N LEU A 18 9.36 16.91 -44.02
CA LEU A 18 8.07 17.27 -43.50
C LEU A 18 7.32 16.04 -42.94
N ILE A 19 7.26 14.96 -43.68
CA ILE A 19 6.59 13.73 -43.24
C ILE A 19 7.30 13.15 -41.98
N VAL A 20 8.64 13.08 -42.00
CA VAL A 20 9.43 12.58 -40.88
C VAL A 20 9.23 13.42 -39.62
N THR A 21 9.19 14.74 -39.72
CA THR A 21 8.97 15.62 -38.58
C THR A 21 7.56 15.45 -37.97
N ILE A 22 6.52 15.28 -38.82
CA ILE A 22 5.16 15.01 -38.34
C ILE A 22 5.10 13.65 -37.63
N LEU A 23 5.67 12.60 -38.21
CA LEU A 23 5.68 11.27 -37.59
C LEU A 23 6.48 11.23 -36.30
N LEU A 24 7.63 11.87 -36.22
CA LEU A 24 8.42 11.98 -34.99
C LEU A 24 7.69 12.77 -33.92
N GLY A 25 7.03 13.88 -34.29
CA GLY A 25 6.24 14.68 -33.34
C GLY A 25 5.10 13.86 -32.70
N TYR A 26 4.44 13.03 -33.49
CA TYR A 26 3.35 12.19 -32.97
C TYR A 26 3.85 11.06 -32.07
N THR A 27 4.98 10.42 -32.41
CA THR A 27 5.54 9.33 -31.58
C THR A 27 6.08 9.82 -30.25
N VAL A 28 6.73 10.99 -30.21
CA VAL A 28 7.27 11.57 -28.97
C VAL A 28 6.16 11.91 -27.96
N ALA A 29 4.98 12.33 -28.44
CA ALA A 29 3.85 12.69 -27.55
C ALA A 29 3.25 11.48 -26.80
N LEU A 30 3.42 10.24 -27.32
CA LEU A 30 2.87 9.03 -26.72
C LEU A 30 3.82 8.39 -25.66
N PHE A 31 5.09 8.75 -25.69
CA PHE A 31 6.13 8.13 -24.83
C PHE A 31 5.90 8.30 -23.33
N PRO A 32 5.52 9.48 -22.81
CA PRO A 32 5.32 9.69 -21.37
C PRO A 32 4.24 8.77 -20.79
N ARG A 33 3.10 8.64 -21.47
CA ARG A 33 1.98 7.80 -21.02
C ARG A 33 2.34 6.31 -20.92
N GLN A 34 3.17 5.82 -21.83
CA GLN A 34 3.60 4.42 -21.78
C GLN A 34 4.54 4.16 -20.60
N GLN A 35 5.39 5.12 -20.26
CA GLN A 35 6.27 5.01 -19.10
C GLN A 35 5.46 5.00 -17.79
N GLU A 36 4.48 5.87 -17.66
CA GLU A 36 3.62 5.94 -16.50
C GLU A 36 2.83 4.64 -16.28
N LEU A 37 2.18 4.12 -17.32
CA LEU A 37 1.50 2.82 -17.25
C LEU A 37 2.44 1.66 -16.90
N LYS A 38 3.70 1.75 -17.28
CA LYS A 38 4.71 0.76 -16.88
C LYS A 38 5.01 0.88 -15.39
N GLN A 39 5.19 2.10 -14.87
CA GLN A 39 5.46 2.33 -13.45
C GLN A 39 4.34 1.78 -12.58
N TYR A 40 3.07 2.04 -12.90
CA TYR A 40 1.93 1.48 -12.16
C TYR A 40 1.91 -0.05 -12.18
N ARG A 41 2.16 -0.69 -13.32
CA ARG A 41 2.26 -2.15 -13.37
C ARG A 41 3.43 -2.71 -12.56
N ASP A 42 4.53 -1.98 -12.51
CA ASP A 42 5.67 -2.35 -11.70
C ASP A 42 5.36 -2.23 -10.19
N VAL A 43 4.60 -1.20 -9.78
CA VAL A 43 4.07 -1.07 -8.41
C VAL A 43 3.17 -2.24 -8.07
N GLU A 44 2.13 -2.50 -8.88
CA GLU A 44 1.19 -3.59 -8.63
C GLU A 44 1.89 -4.94 -8.46
N ARG A 45 2.82 -5.26 -9.39
CA ARG A 45 3.61 -6.50 -9.32
C ARG A 45 4.47 -6.57 -8.05
N LYS A 46 5.11 -5.44 -7.66
CA LYS A 46 5.92 -5.40 -6.45
C LYS A 46 5.07 -5.55 -5.20
N MET A 47 3.91 -4.94 -5.14
CA MET A 47 2.98 -5.12 -4.02
C MET A 47 2.45 -6.55 -3.93
N ASP A 48 2.20 -7.23 -5.05
CA ASP A 48 1.83 -8.65 -5.05
C ASP A 48 2.98 -9.54 -4.50
N GLU A 49 4.23 -9.22 -4.86
CA GLU A 49 5.42 -9.88 -4.28
C GLU A 49 5.51 -9.66 -2.77
N VAL A 50 5.28 -8.44 -2.30
CA VAL A 50 5.28 -8.10 -0.88
C VAL A 50 4.15 -8.84 -0.15
N ILE A 51 2.94 -8.86 -0.69
CA ILE A 51 1.81 -9.60 -0.11
C ILE A 51 2.14 -11.09 0.01
N ALA A 52 2.69 -11.68 -1.04
CA ALA A 52 3.08 -13.09 -1.01
C ALA A 52 4.14 -13.36 0.07
N ALA A 53 5.10 -12.45 0.28
CA ALA A 53 6.11 -12.56 1.31
C ALA A 53 5.52 -12.41 2.73
N ILE A 54 4.59 -11.47 2.95
CA ILE A 54 3.88 -11.29 4.23
C ILE A 54 3.07 -12.54 4.57
N VAL A 55 2.29 -13.06 3.63
CA VAL A 55 1.51 -14.29 3.83
C VAL A 55 2.44 -15.47 4.08
N GLY A 56 3.55 -15.58 3.34
CA GLY A 56 4.57 -16.62 3.57
C GLY A 56 5.22 -16.51 4.95
N PHE A 57 5.49 -15.30 5.41
CA PHE A 57 5.97 -15.06 6.78
C PHE A 57 4.95 -15.54 7.81
N ALA A 58 3.67 -15.21 7.61
CA ALA A 58 2.59 -15.64 8.50
C ALA A 58 2.46 -17.17 8.55
N GLN A 59 2.59 -17.85 7.42
CA GLN A 59 2.57 -19.32 7.34
C GLN A 59 3.71 -19.99 8.14
N VAL A 60 4.84 -19.32 8.30
CA VAL A 60 5.99 -19.88 9.04
C VAL A 60 5.95 -19.49 10.51
N ASN A 61 5.57 -18.23 10.81
CA ASN A 61 5.70 -17.66 12.15
C ASN A 61 4.39 -17.67 12.94
N GLY A 62 3.24 -17.98 12.33
CA GLY A 62 1.93 -17.96 12.99
C GLY A 62 1.43 -16.53 13.31
N ARG A 63 2.02 -15.51 12.73
CA ARG A 63 1.67 -14.09 12.90
C ARG A 63 2.03 -13.26 11.68
N LEU A 64 1.49 -12.08 11.56
CA LEU A 64 1.95 -11.07 10.59
C LEU A 64 3.23 -10.39 11.11
N PRO A 65 4.11 -9.90 10.20
CA PRO A 65 5.27 -9.11 10.60
C PRO A 65 4.83 -7.72 11.05
N CYS A 66 5.56 -7.11 11.98
CA CYS A 66 5.41 -5.71 12.29
C CYS A 66 5.97 -4.80 11.17
N PRO A 67 5.45 -3.59 11.00
CA PRO A 67 6.04 -2.62 10.09
C PRO A 67 7.49 -2.30 10.45
N ALA A 68 8.29 -1.99 9.46
CA ALA A 68 9.61 -1.39 9.66
C ALA A 68 9.47 0.12 9.89
N ILE A 69 10.43 0.67 10.64
CA ILE A 69 10.56 2.10 10.86
C ILE A 69 11.85 2.63 10.20
N PRO A 70 11.98 3.94 9.96
CA PRO A 70 13.27 4.52 9.61
C PRO A 70 14.33 4.13 10.64
N ASN A 71 15.54 3.83 10.20
CA ASN A 71 16.64 3.34 11.04
C ASN A 71 16.51 1.90 11.61
N SER A 72 15.42 1.17 11.32
CA SER A 72 15.34 -0.27 11.64
C SER A 72 16.12 -1.15 10.66
N ALA A 73 16.80 -0.55 9.69
CA ALA A 73 17.46 -1.27 8.59
C ALA A 73 16.53 -2.21 7.83
N GLY A 74 15.24 -1.84 7.68
CA GLY A 74 14.24 -2.66 7.00
C GLY A 74 13.84 -3.93 7.76
N ILE A 75 14.14 -4.00 9.04
CA ILE A 75 13.71 -5.07 9.95
C ILE A 75 12.41 -4.64 10.62
N GLU A 76 11.52 -5.58 10.92
CA GLU A 76 10.31 -5.33 11.67
C GLU A 76 10.60 -4.69 13.06
N ASP A 77 9.73 -3.79 13.50
CA ASP A 77 9.87 -3.07 14.76
C ASP A 77 8.91 -3.62 15.83
N GLY A 78 9.37 -4.63 16.54
CA GLY A 78 8.58 -5.37 17.53
C GLY A 78 8.09 -6.72 17.01
N GLY A 79 6.98 -7.19 17.57
CA GLY A 79 6.33 -8.44 17.19
C GLY A 79 6.92 -9.70 17.83
N GLY A 80 6.22 -10.78 17.67
CA GLY A 80 6.62 -12.09 18.22
C GLY A 80 6.15 -12.29 19.66
N VAL A 81 6.99 -12.03 20.64
CA VAL A 81 6.64 -12.21 22.07
C VAL A 81 5.87 -11.00 22.63
N ALA A 82 6.05 -9.86 21.98
CA ALA A 82 5.38 -8.60 22.33
C ALA A 82 4.71 -8.04 21.06
N GLU A 83 3.84 -7.06 21.26
CA GLU A 83 3.22 -6.33 20.16
C GLU A 83 4.22 -5.57 19.29
N CYS A 84 3.72 -5.06 18.16
CA CYS A 84 4.45 -4.08 17.40
C CYS A 84 4.63 -2.79 18.19
N ASN A 85 5.80 -2.17 18.10
CA ASN A 85 5.96 -0.82 18.65
C ASN A 85 5.15 0.21 17.87
N ASN A 86 4.90 -0.08 16.59
CA ASN A 86 4.07 0.71 15.70
C ASN A 86 3.30 -0.23 14.75
N PHE A 87 2.01 -0.01 14.58
CA PHE A 87 1.15 -0.78 13.67
C PHE A 87 1.12 -0.19 12.26
N GLY A 88 1.55 1.06 12.10
CA GLY A 88 1.77 1.73 10.82
C GLY A 88 3.25 2.03 10.58
N GLY A 89 3.72 1.82 9.36
CA GLY A 89 5.11 2.07 8.98
C GLY A 89 5.43 1.70 7.55
N PHE A 90 6.50 0.97 7.36
CA PHE A 90 7.02 0.58 6.04
C PHE A 90 7.14 -0.93 5.93
N VAL A 91 7.24 -1.41 4.69
CA VAL A 91 7.47 -2.84 4.43
C VAL A 91 8.77 -3.30 5.08
N PRO A 92 8.75 -4.32 5.98
CA PRO A 92 9.94 -4.83 6.64
C PRO A 92 10.75 -5.72 5.69
N VAL A 93 11.41 -5.08 4.72
CA VAL A 93 12.03 -5.72 3.55
C VAL A 93 13.06 -6.78 3.92
N ASN A 94 13.86 -6.54 4.96
CA ASN A 94 14.90 -7.48 5.40
C ASN A 94 14.32 -8.64 6.23
N THR A 95 13.29 -8.41 7.03
CA THR A 95 12.54 -9.49 7.70
C THR A 95 11.88 -10.42 6.69
N LEU A 96 11.32 -9.87 5.61
CA LEU A 96 10.65 -10.63 4.56
C LEU A 96 11.61 -11.22 3.50
N GLY A 97 12.90 -10.88 3.56
CA GLY A 97 13.89 -11.32 2.56
C GLY A 97 13.62 -10.78 1.14
N LEU A 98 12.97 -9.63 1.04
CA LEU A 98 12.65 -9.01 -0.23
C LEU A 98 13.85 -8.25 -0.80
N SER A 99 13.92 -8.19 -2.13
CA SER A 99 14.89 -7.40 -2.86
C SER A 99 14.21 -6.23 -3.59
N GLY A 100 14.94 -5.14 -3.82
CA GLY A 100 14.40 -4.01 -4.56
C GLY A 100 15.25 -2.77 -4.42
N ARG A 101 14.73 -1.65 -4.89
CA ARG A 101 15.35 -0.34 -4.71
C ARG A 101 15.09 0.12 -3.27
N LEU A 102 16.15 0.38 -2.53
CA LEU A 102 16.08 0.83 -1.14
C LEU A 102 16.62 2.25 -1.00
N ASN A 103 16.13 2.98 0.00
CA ASN A 103 16.74 4.24 0.43
C ASN A 103 17.86 4.01 1.48
N ALA A 104 18.38 5.10 2.07
CA ALA A 104 19.42 5.03 3.09
C ALA A 104 18.97 4.30 4.37
N ASP A 105 17.69 4.34 4.69
CA ASP A 105 17.08 3.67 5.85
C ASP A 105 16.67 2.22 5.58
N SER A 106 17.06 1.68 4.42
CA SER A 106 16.69 0.35 3.95
C SER A 106 15.17 0.17 3.74
N LEU A 107 14.44 1.23 3.42
CA LEU A 107 13.03 1.18 3.08
C LEU A 107 12.85 0.88 1.59
N LEU A 108 11.93 0.00 1.25
CA LEU A 108 11.63 -0.39 -0.12
C LEU A 108 10.92 0.74 -0.86
N LEU A 109 11.47 1.15 -2.00
CA LEU A 109 10.97 2.27 -2.79
C LEU A 109 10.16 1.81 -4.00
N ASP A 110 9.11 2.57 -4.29
CA ASP A 110 8.35 2.49 -5.53
C ASP A 110 9.12 3.09 -6.73
N PRO A 111 8.59 3.04 -7.96
CA PRO A 111 9.24 3.62 -9.14
C PRO A 111 9.47 5.12 -9.06
N TRP A 112 8.67 5.86 -8.31
CA TRP A 112 8.83 7.31 -8.13
C TRP A 112 9.81 7.68 -7.01
N GLY A 113 10.16 6.71 -6.16
CA GLY A 113 11.13 6.88 -5.09
C GLY A 113 10.50 7.04 -3.72
N ASN A 114 9.22 6.76 -3.59
CA ASN A 114 8.47 6.81 -2.34
C ASN A 114 8.51 5.46 -1.64
N PRO A 115 8.67 5.39 -0.31
CA PRO A 115 8.68 4.12 0.39
C PRO A 115 7.27 3.53 0.46
N TYR A 116 7.17 2.22 0.18
CA TYR A 116 5.92 1.48 0.37
C TYR A 116 5.51 1.48 1.84
N ARG A 117 4.27 1.89 2.10
CA ARG A 117 3.65 1.86 3.42
C ARG A 117 3.07 0.49 3.70
N TYR A 118 3.14 0.10 4.94
CA TYR A 118 2.55 -1.13 5.46
C TYR A 118 1.89 -0.85 6.80
N TYR A 119 0.63 -1.25 6.91
CA TYR A 119 -0.17 -1.16 8.11
C TYR A 119 -0.66 -2.55 8.47
N VAL A 120 -0.53 -2.94 9.72
CA VAL A 120 -1.02 -4.20 10.27
C VAL A 120 -2.04 -3.91 11.35
N SER A 121 -3.10 -4.72 11.43
CA SER A 121 -4.17 -4.52 12.42
C SER A 121 -3.66 -4.70 13.84
N SER A 122 -4.06 -3.78 14.71
CA SER A 122 -3.85 -3.80 16.15
C SER A 122 -5.05 -4.39 16.91
N SER A 123 -6.03 -4.94 16.17
CA SER A 123 -7.24 -5.46 16.79
C SER A 123 -6.96 -6.55 17.81
N ASP A 124 -7.69 -6.47 18.92
CA ASP A 124 -7.72 -7.39 20.04
C ASP A 124 -9.21 -7.63 20.34
N PHE A 125 -9.79 -8.69 19.82
CA PHE A 125 -11.23 -8.90 19.86
C PHE A 125 -11.66 -10.00 20.83
N ASP A 126 -10.75 -10.82 21.34
CA ASP A 126 -11.15 -12.05 21.99
C ASP A 126 -11.22 -11.99 23.52
N ASP A 127 -10.24 -11.43 24.20
CA ASP A 127 -10.08 -11.61 25.64
C ASP A 127 -9.86 -10.33 26.43
N GLY A 128 -9.70 -9.18 25.76
CA GLY A 128 -9.33 -7.92 26.41
C GLY A 128 -7.94 -8.00 27.05
N GLY A 129 -7.09 -8.91 26.58
CA GLY A 129 -5.72 -9.07 27.06
C GLY A 129 -4.81 -7.93 26.65
N GLY A 130 -5.25 -7.11 25.71
CA GLY A 130 -4.59 -5.90 25.26
C GLY A 130 -3.39 -6.16 24.35
N VAL A 131 -3.37 -7.29 23.63
CA VAL A 131 -2.34 -7.63 22.62
C VAL A 131 -3.01 -7.91 21.28
N GLY A 132 -2.46 -7.32 20.21
CA GLY A 132 -3.03 -7.45 18.87
C GLY A 132 -2.98 -8.88 18.33
N ASP A 133 -4.12 -9.41 17.93
CA ASP A 133 -4.34 -10.79 17.46
C ASP A 133 -3.42 -11.24 16.35
N PHE A 134 -3.07 -10.30 15.46
CA PHE A 134 -2.33 -10.64 14.25
C PHE A 134 -0.82 -10.64 14.38
N VAL A 135 -0.25 -10.01 15.42
CA VAL A 135 1.18 -9.69 15.49
C VAL A 135 1.95 -10.41 16.59
N VAL A 136 1.24 -11.03 17.53
CA VAL A 136 1.83 -11.80 18.61
C VAL A 136 1.77 -13.29 18.31
N ASN A 137 2.85 -14.02 18.66
CA ASN A 137 2.94 -15.46 18.39
C ASN A 137 1.88 -16.24 19.18
N GLY A 138 1.06 -16.98 18.45
CA GLY A 138 0.06 -17.86 19.05
C GLY A 138 -1.30 -17.21 19.29
N GLU A 139 -1.43 -15.88 19.22
CA GLU A 139 -2.70 -15.21 19.41
C GLU A 139 -3.72 -15.64 18.35
N MET A 140 -3.37 -15.63 17.06
CA MET A 140 -4.28 -16.11 16.02
C MET A 140 -4.77 -17.54 16.24
N GLN A 141 -4.00 -18.39 16.95
CA GLN A 141 -4.41 -19.76 17.29
C GLN A 141 -5.32 -19.80 18.51
N GLN A 142 -5.12 -18.90 19.46
CA GLN A 142 -5.92 -18.82 20.71
C GLN A 142 -7.29 -18.23 20.44
N VAL A 143 -7.33 -17.16 19.66
CA VAL A 143 -8.56 -16.47 19.25
C VAL A 143 -9.46 -17.45 18.47
N GLY A 144 -8.89 -18.19 17.56
CA GLY A 144 -9.64 -19.09 16.69
C GLY A 144 -10.38 -18.35 15.58
N LEU A 145 -11.07 -19.11 14.74
CA LEU A 145 -11.75 -18.55 13.55
C LEU A 145 -13.22 -18.21 13.81
N VAL A 146 -13.80 -18.68 14.90
CA VAL A 146 -15.26 -18.59 15.12
C VAL A 146 -15.57 -18.29 16.56
N SER A 147 -16.20 -17.16 16.80
CA SER A 147 -16.82 -16.84 18.10
C SER A 147 -17.90 -17.83 18.51
N THR A 148 -18.00 -18.07 19.81
CA THR A 148 -19.12 -18.80 20.41
C THR A 148 -20.44 -18.03 20.37
N VAL A 149 -20.40 -16.74 20.00
CA VAL A 149 -21.58 -15.85 19.90
C VAL A 149 -21.79 -15.48 18.42
N PRO A 150 -22.86 -15.98 17.77
CA PRO A 150 -23.11 -15.65 16.38
C PRO A 150 -23.36 -14.14 16.16
N PRO A 151 -22.88 -13.56 15.02
CA PRO A 151 -22.44 -14.20 13.77
C PRO A 151 -20.97 -13.99 13.44
N TYR A 152 -20.03 -13.99 14.34
CA TYR A 152 -18.76 -13.30 14.21
C TYR A 152 -17.56 -14.23 14.07
N LEU A 153 -16.61 -13.84 13.20
CA LEU A 153 -15.24 -14.30 13.25
C LEU A 153 -14.55 -13.51 14.38
N ASP A 154 -13.92 -14.16 15.31
CA ASP A 154 -13.19 -13.47 16.38
C ASP A 154 -11.89 -12.83 15.83
N LEU A 155 -11.36 -13.36 14.73
CA LEU A 155 -10.14 -12.92 14.09
C LEU A 155 -10.45 -11.99 12.90
N ASP A 156 -10.83 -10.76 13.17
CA ASP A 156 -11.14 -9.74 12.16
C ASP A 156 -10.13 -8.60 12.16
N GLY A 157 -9.71 -8.19 10.97
CA GLY A 157 -8.91 -6.98 10.80
C GLY A 157 -9.77 -5.72 10.96
N GLN A 158 -9.14 -4.60 11.18
CA GLN A 158 -9.83 -3.33 11.41
C GLN A 158 -9.88 -2.40 10.19
N PHE A 159 -9.13 -2.71 9.11
CA PHE A 159 -9.02 -1.78 8.00
C PHE A 159 -10.17 -1.89 7.01
N ILE A 160 -10.77 -0.73 6.71
CA ILE A 160 -11.87 -0.56 5.77
C ILE A 160 -11.34 0.06 4.48
N ILE A 161 -11.78 -0.44 3.35
CA ILE A 161 -11.38 0.05 2.03
C ILE A 161 -12.59 0.64 1.33
N CYS A 162 -12.54 1.94 1.01
CA CYS A 162 -13.57 2.67 0.31
C CYS A 162 -13.17 2.99 -1.13
N ASP A 163 -14.14 3.22 -2.02
CA ASP A 163 -13.90 3.69 -3.39
C ASP A 163 -13.77 5.21 -3.50
N LEU A 164 -14.28 5.93 -2.52
CA LEU A 164 -14.15 7.38 -2.32
C LEU A 164 -13.82 7.66 -0.87
N GLY A 165 -13.22 8.81 -0.60
CA GLY A 165 -12.80 9.19 0.73
C GLY A 165 -13.95 9.41 1.70
N ASP A 166 -13.69 9.03 2.92
CA ASP A 166 -14.49 9.44 4.08
C ASP A 166 -14.10 10.86 4.47
N LEU A 167 -14.96 11.82 4.14
CA LEU A 167 -14.72 13.24 4.43
C LEU A 167 -14.88 13.59 5.92
N THR A 168 -15.45 12.68 6.71
CA THR A 168 -15.75 12.93 8.13
C THR A 168 -14.81 12.24 9.10
N LEU A 169 -13.91 11.37 8.61
CA LEU A 169 -12.93 10.61 9.42
C LEU A 169 -13.61 9.82 10.55
N ASN A 170 -14.77 9.20 10.26
CA ASN A 170 -15.56 8.45 11.24
C ASN A 170 -15.44 6.92 11.09
N ASP A 171 -14.42 6.45 10.35
CA ASP A 171 -14.16 5.04 10.06
C ASP A 171 -15.25 4.30 9.29
N ILE A 172 -16.09 5.02 8.58
CA ILE A 172 -17.15 4.50 7.74
C ILE A 172 -17.01 5.12 6.35
N CYS A 173 -17.25 4.31 5.30
CA CYS A 173 -17.35 4.86 3.95
C CYS A 173 -18.62 5.72 3.84
N ASP A 174 -18.48 7.03 3.83
CA ASP A 174 -19.61 7.95 3.74
C ASP A 174 -20.27 7.93 2.36
N ALA A 175 -21.60 8.06 2.34
CA ALA A 175 -22.31 8.22 1.07
C ALA A 175 -21.85 9.53 0.35
N PRO A 176 -21.50 9.50 -0.94
CA PRO A 176 -21.76 8.43 -1.91
C PRO A 176 -20.69 7.32 -2.01
N ALA A 177 -19.71 7.27 -1.12
CA ALA A 177 -18.68 6.25 -1.14
C ALA A 177 -19.25 4.83 -0.99
N VAL A 178 -18.64 3.86 -1.63
CA VAL A 178 -19.02 2.46 -1.55
C VAL A 178 -17.90 1.69 -0.85
N GLU A 179 -18.26 0.90 0.13
CA GLU A 179 -17.35 -0.03 0.75
C GLU A 179 -16.89 -1.06 -0.29
N ILE A 180 -15.59 -1.10 -0.56
CA ILE A 180 -14.98 -2.14 -1.40
C ILE A 180 -14.70 -3.37 -0.55
N PHE A 181 -14.24 -3.17 0.68
CA PHE A 181 -13.91 -4.22 1.61
C PHE A 181 -13.97 -3.71 3.05
N GLY A 182 -14.44 -4.57 3.94
CA GLY A 182 -14.67 -4.23 5.33
C GLY A 182 -16.06 -3.64 5.54
N ASN A 183 -16.60 -3.82 6.71
CA ASN A 183 -17.90 -3.24 7.11
C ASN A 183 -17.81 -2.83 8.57
N ALA A 184 -17.96 -1.53 8.81
CA ALA A 184 -18.22 -1.05 10.16
C ALA A 184 -19.68 -1.33 10.49
N PHE A 185 -20.01 -2.49 11.03
CA PHE A 185 -21.28 -2.70 11.69
C PHE A 185 -21.34 -1.79 12.89
N GLY A 186 -22.20 -0.78 12.85
CA GLY A 186 -22.31 0.34 13.77
C GLY A 186 -22.01 0.05 15.23
N ALA A 187 -21.71 1.06 16.02
CA ALA A 187 -21.13 1.08 17.36
C ALA A 187 -21.29 -0.24 18.15
N GLY A 188 -20.28 -1.09 18.14
CA GLY A 188 -20.22 -2.34 18.89
C GLY A 188 -20.43 -3.62 18.09
N GLY A 189 -20.39 -3.60 16.74
CA GLY A 189 -20.42 -4.79 15.88
C GLY A 189 -19.02 -5.22 15.43
N PRO A 190 -18.84 -6.47 15.00
CA PRO A 190 -17.54 -6.96 14.55
C PRO A 190 -17.16 -6.30 13.24
N TYR A 191 -15.90 -5.94 13.15
CA TYR A 191 -15.30 -5.42 11.95
C TYR A 191 -14.83 -6.61 11.09
N ALA A 192 -15.37 -6.75 9.87
CA ALA A 192 -14.84 -7.70 8.89
C ALA A 192 -13.82 -6.97 8.01
N GLY A 193 -12.80 -6.38 8.62
CA GLY A 193 -11.81 -5.56 7.95
C GLY A 193 -10.59 -6.34 7.47
N ALA A 194 -9.72 -5.66 6.72
CA ALA A 194 -8.46 -6.24 6.29
C ALA A 194 -7.47 -6.34 7.47
N PRO A 195 -6.74 -7.47 7.62
CA PRO A 195 -5.72 -7.64 8.64
C PRO A 195 -4.47 -6.80 8.37
N PHE A 196 -4.23 -6.43 7.13
CA PHE A 196 -3.16 -5.51 6.75
C PHE A 196 -3.45 -4.82 5.43
N VAL A 197 -2.80 -3.65 5.24
CA VAL A 197 -2.89 -2.84 4.03
C VAL A 197 -1.50 -2.41 3.58
N LEU A 198 -1.30 -2.40 2.26
CA LEU A 198 -0.12 -1.87 1.59
C LEU A 198 -0.50 -0.67 0.74
N ILE A 199 0.34 0.37 0.75
CA ILE A 199 0.13 1.58 -0.05
C ILE A 199 1.42 1.98 -0.76
N SER A 200 1.28 2.38 -2.02
CA SER A 200 2.21 3.24 -2.73
C SER A 200 1.51 4.55 -3.03
N HIS A 201 2.07 5.66 -2.57
CA HIS A 201 1.49 6.99 -2.74
C HIS A 201 1.72 7.60 -4.14
N GLY A 202 2.22 6.82 -5.09
CA GLY A 202 2.36 7.28 -6.45
C GLY A 202 3.37 8.42 -6.62
N LYS A 203 3.09 9.28 -7.60
CA LYS A 203 4.01 10.30 -8.07
C LYS A 203 3.94 11.62 -7.27
N ASN A 204 2.76 11.96 -6.79
CA ASN A 204 2.46 13.28 -6.22
C ASN A 204 2.44 13.33 -4.69
N TRP A 205 2.77 12.24 -4.00
CA TRP A 205 2.73 12.15 -2.53
C TRP A 205 3.47 13.28 -1.79
N SER A 206 4.46 13.91 -2.41
CA SER A 206 5.24 14.99 -1.84
C SER A 206 4.58 16.37 -1.99
N ASP A 207 3.50 16.47 -2.77
CA ASP A 207 2.75 17.71 -2.88
C ASP A 207 1.97 17.92 -1.58
N ALA A 208 2.41 18.90 -0.79
CA ALA A 208 1.76 19.34 0.45
C ALA A 208 0.31 19.82 0.24
N ALA A 209 -0.18 19.71 -0.98
CA ALA A 209 -1.53 19.96 -1.42
C ALA A 209 -2.34 18.66 -1.60
N ALA A 210 -1.85 17.51 -1.10
CA ALA A 210 -2.68 16.33 -1.04
C ALA A 210 -4.00 16.69 -0.37
N ALA A 211 -5.07 16.60 -1.12
CA ALA A 211 -6.41 16.97 -0.69
C ALA A 211 -7.36 15.80 -0.99
N GLY A 212 -8.40 15.66 -0.18
CA GLY A 212 -9.38 14.60 -0.39
C GLY A 212 -8.82 13.22 -0.12
N ASP A 213 -9.02 12.28 -1.06
CA ASP A 213 -8.76 10.85 -0.89
C ASP A 213 -7.29 10.50 -0.62
N GLU A 214 -6.33 11.23 -1.20
CA GLU A 214 -4.90 11.04 -0.94
C GLU A 214 -4.52 11.41 0.49
N LEU A 215 -5.11 12.50 1.03
CA LEU A 215 -4.88 12.90 2.41
C LEU A 215 -5.37 11.82 3.39
N ILE A 216 -6.49 11.14 3.06
CA ILE A 216 -7.00 10.02 3.85
C ILE A 216 -5.99 8.88 3.87
N ASN A 217 -5.41 8.53 2.74
CA ASN A 217 -4.40 7.48 2.65
C ASN A 217 -3.07 7.84 3.33
N MET A 218 -2.72 9.12 3.34
CA MET A 218 -1.51 9.59 4.02
C MET A 218 -1.60 9.55 5.55
N GLY A 219 -2.79 9.68 6.11
CA GLY A 219 -3.03 9.89 7.53
C GLY A 219 -2.89 11.35 7.96
N ALA A 220 -3.60 11.75 9.00
CA ALA A 220 -3.63 13.11 9.51
C ALA A 220 -2.68 13.30 10.71
N THR A 221 -2.25 12.24 11.37
CA THR A 221 -1.46 12.31 12.59
C THR A 221 0.03 12.33 12.28
N LEU A 222 0.69 13.43 12.69
CA LEU A 222 2.15 13.51 12.76
C LEU A 222 2.63 12.63 13.89
N THR A 223 3.00 11.39 13.60
CA THR A 223 3.71 10.60 14.60
C THR A 223 5.10 11.15 14.80
N THR A 224 5.32 11.76 15.96
CA THR A 224 6.62 12.34 16.35
C THR A 224 7.73 11.28 16.48
N ALA A 225 7.39 10.00 16.37
CA ALA A 225 8.35 8.90 16.45
C ALA A 225 9.29 8.80 15.22
N PHE A 226 8.94 9.42 14.12
CA PHE A 226 9.69 9.30 12.87
C PHE A 226 10.28 10.63 12.40
N VAL A 227 11.13 11.23 13.23
CA VAL A 227 11.87 12.41 12.80
C VAL A 227 13.25 11.99 12.34
N PRO A 228 13.41 11.62 11.09
CA PRO A 228 14.30 12.37 10.20
C PRO A 228 13.55 12.83 8.95
N PRO A 229 14.05 13.91 8.29
CA PRO A 229 13.42 14.41 7.07
C PRO A 229 13.40 13.31 6.01
N ILE A 230 12.25 13.16 5.35
CA ILE A 230 12.10 12.26 4.21
C ILE A 230 13.13 12.63 3.14
N PRO A 231 13.99 11.71 2.70
CA PRO A 231 14.82 11.98 1.54
C PRO A 231 13.91 12.25 0.34
N ASN A 232 13.99 13.46 -0.22
CA ASN A 232 13.18 14.00 -1.32
C ASN A 232 11.76 14.49 -0.97
N GLY A 233 11.36 14.49 0.30
CA GLY A 233 10.16 15.21 0.75
C GLY A 233 10.40 16.72 0.89
N PRO A 234 9.33 17.54 1.01
CA PRO A 234 9.48 18.95 1.34
C PRO A 234 10.31 19.11 2.61
N ALA A 235 11.21 20.08 2.66
CA ALA A 235 12.07 20.31 3.81
C ALA A 235 11.24 20.49 5.08
N GLY A 236 11.41 19.57 6.05
CA GLY A 236 10.69 19.59 7.32
C GLY A 236 9.45 18.68 7.40
N SER A 237 9.13 17.93 6.36
CA SER A 237 8.03 16.96 6.43
C SER A 237 8.49 15.70 7.17
N ALA A 238 7.83 15.44 8.30
CA ALA A 238 7.85 14.13 8.94
C ALA A 238 7.04 13.14 8.07
N TYR A 239 7.36 11.85 8.16
CA TYR A 239 6.48 10.85 7.58
C TYR A 239 5.12 10.93 8.29
N LEU A 240 4.08 11.27 7.53
CA LEU A 240 2.72 11.12 8.00
C LEU A 240 2.38 9.64 7.94
N LEU A 241 1.92 9.09 9.03
CA LEU A 241 1.38 7.74 9.13
C LEU A 241 -0.01 7.82 9.71
N LYS A 242 -0.86 6.88 9.36
CA LYS A 242 -2.14 6.73 10.02
C LYS A 242 -1.92 6.29 11.47
N ASP A 243 -2.68 6.86 12.36
CA ASP A 243 -2.73 6.48 13.76
C ASP A 243 -4.04 5.72 14.01
N GLU A 244 -3.92 4.43 14.16
CA GLU A 244 -5.06 3.53 14.40
C GLU A 244 -5.70 3.83 15.76
N SER A 245 -4.92 4.27 16.74
CA SER A 245 -5.45 4.64 18.07
C SER A 245 -6.30 5.92 18.02
N ALA A 246 -6.12 6.73 16.96
CA ALA A 246 -6.95 7.89 16.66
C ALA A 246 -8.14 7.55 15.74
N GLY A 247 -8.33 6.27 15.39
CA GLY A 247 -9.42 5.82 14.53
C GLY A 247 -9.14 5.98 13.03
N GLU A 248 -7.88 6.10 12.61
CA GLU A 248 -7.53 6.26 11.18
C GLU A 248 -7.40 4.91 10.48
N THR A 249 -8.50 4.13 10.40
CA THR A 249 -8.52 2.77 9.86
C THR A 249 -9.05 2.66 8.43
N THR A 250 -9.56 3.75 7.84
CA THR A 250 -10.12 3.78 6.49
C THR A 250 -9.07 4.11 5.45
N PHE A 251 -9.07 3.36 4.35
CA PHE A 251 -8.23 3.59 3.17
C PHE A 251 -9.08 3.77 1.93
N VAL A 252 -8.61 4.57 0.98
CA VAL A 252 -9.31 4.83 -0.27
C VAL A 252 -8.58 4.14 -1.42
N ARG A 253 -9.34 3.41 -2.22
CA ARG A 253 -8.90 2.82 -3.48
C ARG A 253 -9.88 3.17 -4.59
N ARG A 254 -9.52 4.09 -5.47
CA ARG A 254 -10.38 4.41 -6.62
C ARG A 254 -10.41 3.28 -7.64
N ILE A 255 -11.61 2.88 -8.04
CA ILE A 255 -11.85 1.85 -9.06
C ILE A 255 -11.70 2.44 -10.47
N THR A 256 -11.95 3.72 -10.64
CA THR A 256 -12.05 4.40 -11.95
C THR A 256 -10.71 4.72 -12.61
N GLY A 257 -9.60 4.26 -12.04
CA GLY A 257 -8.26 4.46 -12.59
C GLY A 257 -7.57 5.72 -12.05
N PHE A 258 -6.31 5.86 -12.43
CA PHE A 258 -5.46 6.94 -11.98
C PHE A 258 -5.89 8.25 -12.63
N ALA A 259 -6.03 9.28 -11.82
CA ALA A 259 -6.28 10.65 -12.24
C ALA A 259 -5.17 11.55 -11.69
N ASP A 260 -5.03 12.76 -12.21
CA ASP A 260 -4.00 13.70 -11.76
C ASP A 260 -4.19 14.10 -10.27
N ASP A 261 -5.39 13.87 -9.72
CA ASP A 261 -5.79 14.17 -8.35
C ASP A 261 -5.77 12.93 -7.41
N PHE A 262 -5.50 11.74 -7.93
CA PHE A 262 -5.39 10.52 -7.14
C PHE A 262 -4.56 9.47 -7.88
N ASP A 263 -3.41 9.15 -7.37
CA ASP A 263 -2.49 8.16 -7.94
C ASP A 263 -2.01 7.09 -6.95
N ASP A 264 -2.61 7.04 -5.78
CA ASP A 264 -2.34 6.01 -4.77
C ASP A 264 -2.73 4.62 -5.25
N VAL A 265 -1.87 3.66 -4.98
CA VAL A 265 -2.16 2.23 -5.17
C VAL A 265 -2.31 1.57 -3.81
N VAL A 266 -3.52 1.12 -3.51
CA VAL A 266 -3.84 0.44 -2.25
C VAL A 266 -4.11 -1.04 -2.52
N LYS A 267 -3.46 -1.93 -1.77
CA LYS A 267 -3.70 -3.37 -1.79
C LYS A 267 -3.84 -3.92 -0.38
N TRP A 268 -4.65 -4.93 -0.24
CA TRP A 268 -4.91 -5.64 1.02
C TRP A 268 -5.13 -7.12 0.77
N VAL A 269 -5.22 -7.89 1.83
CA VAL A 269 -5.63 -9.29 1.79
C VAL A 269 -6.88 -9.46 2.63
N SER A 270 -7.87 -10.17 2.10
CA SER A 270 -9.04 -10.57 2.88
C SER A 270 -8.63 -11.52 4.01
N PRO A 271 -9.20 -11.41 5.22
CA PRO A 271 -8.97 -12.36 6.31
C PRO A 271 -9.14 -13.81 5.86
N ASN A 272 -10.18 -14.10 5.09
CA ASN A 272 -10.45 -15.46 4.58
C ASN A 272 -9.31 -16.05 3.76
N ILE A 273 -8.63 -15.22 2.96
CA ILE A 273 -7.46 -15.66 2.18
C ILE A 273 -6.28 -15.93 3.12
N LEU A 274 -6.01 -15.03 4.05
CA LEU A 274 -4.94 -15.21 5.04
C LEU A 274 -5.17 -16.50 5.84
N PHE A 275 -6.37 -16.68 6.39
CA PHE A 275 -6.70 -17.85 7.22
C PHE A 275 -6.62 -19.17 6.43
N SER A 276 -7.13 -19.18 5.20
CA SER A 276 -6.97 -20.34 4.34
C SER A 276 -5.50 -20.74 4.18
N LYS A 277 -4.62 -19.76 3.98
CA LYS A 277 -3.18 -20.00 3.87
C LYS A 277 -2.54 -20.45 5.19
N MET A 278 -3.00 -19.91 6.30
CA MET A 278 -2.55 -20.29 7.64
C MET A 278 -2.99 -21.72 8.00
N ILE A 279 -4.23 -22.11 7.66
CA ILE A 279 -4.76 -23.47 7.82
C ILE A 279 -3.95 -24.45 6.95
N GLU A 280 -3.71 -24.13 5.67
CA GLU A 280 -2.87 -24.93 4.78
C GLU A 280 -1.47 -25.19 5.36
N ALA A 281 -0.92 -24.23 6.09
CA ALA A 281 0.37 -24.30 6.75
C ALA A 281 0.33 -25.00 8.13
N GLY A 282 -0.87 -25.31 8.66
CA GLY A 282 -1.06 -25.89 9.99
C GLY A 282 -0.84 -24.90 11.14
N GLN A 283 -0.90 -23.59 10.86
CA GLN A 283 -0.81 -22.53 11.87
C GLN A 283 -2.16 -22.22 12.52
N LEU A 284 -3.26 -22.51 11.84
CA LEU A 284 -4.62 -22.42 12.37
C LEU A 284 -5.30 -23.79 12.30
N PRO A 285 -6.24 -24.08 13.24
CA PRO A 285 -6.96 -25.36 13.29
C PRO A 285 -7.91 -25.57 12.11
#